data_9874938f676bac60babe4eae5f8f6847
#
_entry.id   9874938f676bac60babe4eae5f8f6847
#
_cell.length_a   1.000
_cell.length_b   1.000
_cell.length_c   1.000
_cell.angle_alpha   90.00
_cell.angle_beta   90.00
_cell.angle_gamma   90.00
#
_symmetry.space_group_name_H-M   'P 1'
#
loop_
_entity.id
_entity.type
_entity.pdbx_description
1 polymer ?
#
loop_
_entity_poly.entity_id
_entity_poly.type
_entity_poly.pdbx_seq_one_letter_code
_entity_poly.pdbx_strand_id
1 'polypeptide(L)'
;DAVFASLAIAGDILGCETMLFGAYTFSATALTECWLLPWPEGVSAPAGDTLLASLAQAQQRAANIVALRGGQAMARVVGLIRLFGDSAGRVILPTRRDIADITDLRFETISHIIKGLERSGALVPVRVEGVPATRSYAVDPAVLNGLPAA
;
A
#
# COMPACT_ATOMS: atom_id res chain seq x y z
N ASP A 1 -7.62 -20.62 -4.86
CA ASP A 1 -6.57 -19.65 -4.51
C ASP A 1 -7.17 -18.25 -4.49
N ALA A 2 -6.85 -17.45 -3.45
CA ALA A 2 -7.29 -16.07 -3.39
C ALA A 2 -6.56 -15.26 -4.46
N VAL A 3 -7.31 -14.46 -5.21
CA VAL A 3 -6.75 -13.55 -6.22
C VAL A 3 -6.67 -12.15 -5.63
N PHE A 4 -5.52 -11.50 -5.76
CA PHE A 4 -5.36 -10.11 -5.35
C PHE A 4 -6.26 -9.21 -6.20
N ALA A 5 -7.23 -8.56 -5.57
CA ALA A 5 -8.20 -7.70 -6.24
C ALA A 5 -7.87 -6.22 -6.05
N SER A 6 -7.51 -5.80 -4.84
CA SER A 6 -7.25 -4.40 -4.51
C SER A 6 -6.40 -4.26 -3.25
N LEU A 7 -5.96 -3.06 -2.96
CA LEU A 7 -5.18 -2.69 -1.80
C LEU A 7 -5.80 -1.45 -1.16
N ALA A 8 -5.99 -1.50 0.14
CA ALA A 8 -6.40 -0.34 0.93
C ALA A 8 -5.26 0.09 1.86
N ILE A 9 -5.13 1.38 2.06
CA ILE A 9 -4.16 1.97 2.99
C ILE A 9 -4.89 2.88 3.99
N ALA A 10 -4.15 3.46 4.92
CA ALA A 10 -4.71 4.39 5.89
C ALA A 10 -5.50 5.52 5.22
N GLY A 11 -6.72 5.76 5.70
CA GLY A 11 -7.66 6.74 5.15
C GLY A 11 -8.63 6.19 4.09
N ASP A 12 -8.42 4.98 3.59
CA ASP A 12 -9.37 4.34 2.66
C ASP A 12 -10.58 3.76 3.40
N ILE A 13 -11.73 3.76 2.74
CA ILE A 13 -12.96 3.14 3.23
C ILE A 13 -13.08 1.74 2.65
N LEU A 14 -13.35 0.76 3.51
CA LEU A 14 -13.59 -0.62 3.11
C LEU A 14 -15.08 -0.96 3.20
N GLY A 15 -15.56 -1.73 2.24
CA GLY A 15 -16.90 -2.30 2.28
C GLY A 15 -18.03 -1.32 1.93
N CYS A 16 -17.71 -0.18 1.29
CA CYS A 16 -18.75 0.77 0.87
C CYS A 16 -19.77 0.17 -0.11
N GLU A 17 -19.42 -0.91 -0.80
CA GLU A 17 -20.31 -1.66 -1.66
C GLU A 17 -21.51 -2.27 -0.90
N THR A 18 -21.36 -2.49 0.40
CA THR A 18 -22.46 -3.00 1.23
C THR A 18 -23.66 -2.04 1.29
N MET A 19 -23.40 -0.75 1.13
CA MET A 19 -24.47 0.26 1.08
C MET A 19 -25.39 0.09 -0.15
N LEU A 20 -24.86 -0.48 -1.23
CA LEU A 20 -25.59 -0.70 -2.46
C LEU A 20 -26.10 -2.14 -2.61
N PHE A 21 -25.29 -3.11 -2.21
CA PHE A 21 -25.56 -4.53 -2.44
C PHE A 21 -26.02 -5.28 -1.18
N GLY A 22 -25.95 -4.65 -0.01
CA GLY A 22 -26.29 -5.29 1.28
C GLY A 22 -25.34 -6.41 1.71
N ALA A 23 -24.24 -6.61 0.99
CA ALA A 23 -23.26 -7.65 1.27
C ALA A 23 -21.85 -7.22 0.84
N TYR A 24 -20.81 -7.75 1.51
CA TYR A 24 -19.43 -7.60 1.08
C TYR A 24 -19.18 -8.45 -0.16
N THR A 25 -18.55 -7.85 -1.16
CA THR A 25 -18.16 -8.54 -2.41
C THR A 25 -16.75 -9.09 -2.36
N PHE A 26 -15.93 -8.61 -1.42
CA PHE A 26 -14.55 -9.01 -1.26
C PHE A 26 -14.24 -9.36 0.20
N SER A 27 -13.27 -10.25 0.39
CA SER A 27 -12.63 -10.46 1.69
C SER A 27 -11.42 -9.55 1.82
N ALA A 28 -11.17 -9.01 3.01
CA ALA A 28 -9.99 -8.21 3.30
C ALA A 28 -9.07 -8.94 4.29
N THR A 29 -7.75 -8.86 4.04
CA THR A 29 -6.72 -9.40 4.92
C THR A 29 -5.74 -8.29 5.28
N ALA A 30 -5.48 -8.10 6.57
CA ALA A 30 -4.49 -7.13 7.03
C ALA A 30 -3.07 -7.63 6.69
N LEU A 31 -2.32 -6.83 5.93
CA LEU A 31 -0.93 -7.11 5.56
C LEU A 31 0.08 -6.54 6.57
N THR A 32 -0.34 -5.52 7.29
CA THR A 32 0.37 -4.87 8.40
C THR A 32 -0.61 -4.64 9.53
N GLU A 33 -0.11 -4.27 10.70
CA GLU A 33 -0.99 -3.83 11.79
C GLU A 33 -1.80 -2.61 11.34
N CYS A 34 -3.12 -2.66 11.56
CA CYS A 34 -4.03 -1.60 11.18
C CYS A 34 -5.18 -1.46 12.18
N TRP A 35 -5.70 -0.25 12.28
CA TRP A 35 -6.90 0.07 13.05
C TRP A 35 -8.06 0.30 12.11
N LEU A 36 -9.18 -0.39 12.34
CA LEU A 36 -10.41 -0.19 11.61
C LEU A 36 -11.40 0.54 12.53
N LEU A 37 -11.94 1.63 12.02
CA LEU A 37 -12.99 2.38 12.69
C LEU A 37 -14.30 2.15 11.94
N PRO A 38 -15.43 1.98 12.65
CA PRO A 38 -16.72 1.89 11.98
C PRO A 38 -16.99 3.20 11.23
N TRP A 39 -17.56 3.08 10.03
CA TRP A 39 -18.06 4.24 9.31
C TRP A 39 -19.13 4.91 10.18
N PRO A 40 -19.12 6.23 10.38
CA PRO A 40 -20.09 6.91 11.22
C PRO A 40 -21.48 6.83 10.58
N GLU A 41 -22.27 5.85 11.01
CA GLU A 41 -23.70 5.79 10.70
C GLU A 41 -24.42 6.92 11.46
N GLY A 42 -25.26 7.65 10.76
CA GLY A 42 -26.19 8.61 11.35
C GLY A 42 -25.63 9.96 11.79
N VAL A 43 -24.36 10.21 11.63
CA VAL A 43 -23.83 11.59 11.72
C VAL A 43 -24.01 12.25 10.37
N SER A 44 -24.69 13.42 10.37
CA SER A 44 -24.77 14.31 9.22
C SER A 44 -23.35 14.83 8.89
N ALA A 45 -22.48 13.96 8.45
CA ALA A 45 -21.32 14.39 7.69
C ALA A 45 -21.90 15.17 6.49
N PRO A 46 -21.25 16.20 5.98
CA PRO A 46 -21.56 16.71 4.65
C PRO A 46 -21.34 15.58 3.67
N ALA A 47 -22.38 14.76 3.50
CA ALA A 47 -22.29 13.41 2.98
C ALA A 47 -21.88 13.38 1.51
N GLY A 48 -22.13 14.43 0.76
CA GLY A 48 -21.81 14.51 -0.66
C GLY A 48 -20.30 14.61 -0.92
N ASP A 49 -19.65 15.55 -0.27
CA ASP A 49 -18.22 15.83 -0.52
C ASP A 49 -17.33 14.68 -0.01
N THR A 50 -17.68 14.09 1.13
CA THR A 50 -16.91 12.99 1.70
C THR A 50 -17.04 11.70 0.89
N LEU A 51 -18.23 11.39 0.38
CA LEU A 51 -18.45 10.19 -0.46
C LEU A 51 -17.78 10.36 -1.83
N LEU A 52 -17.93 11.51 -2.46
CA LEU A 52 -17.28 11.81 -3.74
C LEU A 52 -15.75 11.80 -3.60
N ALA A 53 -15.21 12.38 -2.54
CA ALA A 53 -13.79 12.34 -2.25
C ALA A 53 -13.30 10.89 -2.05
N SER A 54 -14.05 10.08 -1.31
CA SER A 54 -13.72 8.67 -1.09
C SER A 54 -13.77 7.84 -2.37
N LEU A 55 -14.75 8.09 -3.24
CA LEU A 55 -14.83 7.45 -4.55
C LEU A 55 -13.67 7.86 -5.46
N ALA A 56 -13.32 9.16 -5.47
CA ALA A 56 -12.17 9.66 -6.24
C ALA A 56 -10.86 9.05 -5.73
N GLN A 57 -10.68 8.94 -4.41
CA GLN A 57 -9.53 8.27 -3.81
C GLN A 57 -9.47 6.78 -4.17
N ALA A 58 -10.60 6.08 -4.11
CA ALA A 58 -10.68 4.66 -4.49
C ALA A 58 -10.32 4.45 -5.96
N GLN A 59 -10.78 5.33 -6.84
CA GLN A 59 -10.45 5.28 -8.26
C GLN A 59 -8.96 5.59 -8.51
N GLN A 60 -8.40 6.58 -7.83
CA GLN A 60 -6.96 6.87 -7.89
C GLN A 60 -6.14 5.70 -7.35
N ARG A 61 -6.60 5.06 -6.26
CA ARG A 61 -5.96 3.87 -5.71
C ARG A 61 -5.95 2.73 -6.72
N ALA A 62 -7.07 2.47 -7.38
CA ALA A 62 -7.16 1.44 -8.41
C ALA A 62 -6.15 1.69 -9.55
N ALA A 63 -6.03 2.94 -10.01
CA ALA A 63 -5.05 3.33 -11.03
C ALA A 63 -3.60 3.11 -10.55
N ASN A 64 -3.29 3.49 -9.30
CA ASN A 64 -1.97 3.26 -8.71
C ASN A 64 -1.63 1.76 -8.64
N ILE A 65 -2.59 0.91 -8.25
CA ILE A 65 -2.40 -0.54 -8.20
C ILE A 65 -2.13 -1.12 -9.59
N VAL A 66 -2.85 -0.67 -10.60
CA VAL A 66 -2.58 -1.08 -12.00
C VAL A 66 -1.16 -0.70 -12.39
N ALA A 67 -0.69 0.50 -12.04
CA ALA A 67 0.67 0.94 -12.31
C ALA A 67 1.73 0.06 -11.58
N LEU A 68 1.42 -0.48 -10.40
CA LEU A 68 2.30 -1.40 -9.67
C LEU A 68 2.47 -2.76 -10.38
N ARG A 69 1.66 -3.07 -11.37
CA ARG A 69 1.72 -4.32 -12.16
C ARG A 69 2.27 -4.11 -13.56
N GLY A 70 2.60 -2.88 -13.94
CA GLY A 70 3.19 -2.52 -15.22
C GLY A 70 4.62 -2.01 -15.11
N GLY A 71 5.33 -1.93 -16.23
CA GLY A 71 6.67 -1.36 -16.29
C GLY A 71 7.77 -2.19 -15.63
N GLN A 72 8.87 -1.55 -15.28
CA GLN A 72 10.06 -2.19 -14.74
C GLN A 72 9.85 -2.64 -13.28
N ALA A 73 10.44 -3.78 -12.90
CA ALA A 73 10.30 -4.34 -11.56
C ALA A 73 10.72 -3.39 -10.44
N MET A 74 11.82 -2.64 -10.63
CA MET A 74 12.29 -1.63 -9.67
C MET A 74 11.22 -0.56 -9.43
N ALA A 75 10.64 -0.03 -10.50
CA ALA A 75 9.64 1.01 -10.44
C ALA A 75 8.35 0.57 -9.72
N ARG A 76 7.93 -0.69 -9.91
CA ARG A 76 6.78 -1.28 -9.19
C ARG A 76 7.04 -1.31 -7.68
N VAL A 77 8.23 -1.77 -7.26
CA VAL A 77 8.60 -1.84 -5.84
C VAL A 77 8.75 -0.45 -5.24
N VAL A 78 9.38 0.49 -5.94
CA VAL A 78 9.50 1.89 -5.50
C VAL A 78 8.12 2.54 -5.40
N GLY A 79 7.22 2.30 -6.36
CA GLY A 79 5.83 2.77 -6.32
C GLY A 79 5.08 2.24 -5.09
N LEU A 80 5.28 0.96 -4.76
CA LEU A 80 4.70 0.36 -3.56
C LEU A 80 5.25 1.01 -2.27
N ILE A 81 6.57 1.22 -2.20
CA ILE A 81 7.21 1.89 -1.05
C ILE A 81 6.62 3.29 -0.85
N ARG A 82 6.44 4.05 -1.93
CA ARG A 82 5.81 5.38 -1.87
C ARG A 82 4.36 5.31 -1.40
N LEU A 83 3.64 4.28 -1.81
CA LEU A 83 2.23 4.09 -1.43
C LEU A 83 2.07 3.79 0.06
N PHE A 84 2.99 3.04 0.66
CA PHE A 84 2.98 2.68 2.08
C PHE A 84 3.72 3.67 2.98
N GLY A 85 4.48 4.60 2.41
CA GLY A 85 5.26 5.58 3.17
C GLY A 85 4.37 6.54 3.94
N ASP A 86 4.76 6.83 5.18
CA ASP A 86 4.11 7.84 6.00
C ASP A 86 4.72 9.24 5.78
N SER A 87 4.07 10.27 6.35
CA SER A 87 4.55 11.66 6.28
C SER A 87 5.88 11.90 7.02
N ALA A 88 6.31 10.96 7.87
CA ALA A 88 7.58 11.01 8.59
C ALA A 88 8.72 10.33 7.81
N GLY A 89 8.47 9.89 6.58
CA GLY A 89 9.45 9.19 5.75
C GLY A 89 9.76 7.77 6.23
N ARG A 90 8.80 7.13 6.89
CA ARG A 90 8.93 5.72 7.31
C ARG A 90 7.98 4.86 6.50
N VAL A 91 8.36 3.60 6.33
CA VAL A 91 7.53 2.61 5.67
C VAL A 91 7.57 1.29 6.43
N ILE A 92 6.40 0.69 6.61
CA ILE A 92 6.26 -0.70 7.06
C ILE A 92 5.78 -1.51 5.85
N LEU A 93 6.66 -2.36 5.35
CA LEU A 93 6.36 -3.18 4.18
C LEU A 93 5.61 -4.44 4.58
N PRO A 94 4.68 -4.92 3.74
CA PRO A 94 4.13 -6.27 3.83
C PRO A 94 5.23 -7.34 3.71
N THR A 95 4.86 -8.60 3.84
CA THR A 95 5.83 -9.67 3.60
C THR A 95 6.30 -9.65 2.13
N ARG A 96 7.47 -10.24 1.86
CA ARG A 96 7.98 -10.37 0.48
C ARG A 96 7.01 -11.12 -0.43
N ARG A 97 6.24 -12.04 0.13
CA ARG A 97 5.21 -12.78 -0.60
C ARG A 97 4.05 -11.87 -0.97
N ASP A 98 3.54 -11.08 -0.02
CA ASP A 98 2.46 -10.13 -0.29
C ASP A 98 2.89 -9.08 -1.33
N ILE A 99 4.13 -8.59 -1.25
CA ILE A 99 4.68 -7.67 -2.25
C ILE A 99 4.73 -8.34 -3.63
N ALA A 100 5.12 -9.60 -3.71
CA ALA A 100 5.15 -10.36 -4.95
C ALA A 100 3.73 -10.48 -5.56
N ASP A 101 2.74 -10.79 -4.75
CA ASP A 101 1.34 -10.89 -5.17
C ASP A 101 0.77 -9.53 -5.62
N ILE A 102 1.09 -8.43 -4.91
CA ILE A 102 0.64 -7.08 -5.25
C ILE A 102 1.26 -6.62 -6.57
N THR A 103 2.57 -6.81 -6.73
CA THR A 103 3.35 -6.28 -7.87
C THR A 103 3.44 -7.22 -9.06
N ASP A 104 2.92 -8.44 -8.93
CA ASP A 104 3.08 -9.50 -9.93
C ASP A 104 4.56 -9.76 -10.29
N LEU A 105 5.40 -9.82 -9.27
CA LEU A 105 6.82 -10.12 -9.38
C LEU A 105 7.17 -11.39 -8.61
N ARG A 106 8.28 -12.03 -9.00
CA ARG A 106 8.78 -13.18 -8.26
C ARG A 106 9.39 -12.76 -6.92
N PHE A 107 9.26 -13.61 -5.91
CA PHE A 107 9.81 -13.40 -4.58
C PHE A 107 11.30 -13.06 -4.59
N GLU A 108 12.09 -13.75 -5.42
CA GLU A 108 13.53 -13.53 -5.57
C GLU A 108 13.82 -12.12 -6.11
N THR A 109 13.03 -11.68 -7.08
CA THR A 109 13.15 -10.33 -7.66
C THR A 109 12.89 -9.27 -6.59
N ILE A 110 11.83 -9.42 -5.78
CA ILE A 110 11.53 -8.53 -4.67
C ILE A 110 12.69 -8.48 -3.67
N SER A 111 13.20 -9.65 -3.29
CA SER A 111 14.30 -9.78 -2.34
C SER A 111 15.57 -9.10 -2.84
N HIS A 112 15.88 -9.23 -4.12
CA HIS A 112 16.99 -8.57 -4.77
C HIS A 112 16.85 -7.04 -4.79
N ILE A 113 15.67 -6.55 -5.17
CA ILE A 113 15.38 -5.11 -5.25
C ILE A 113 15.49 -4.48 -3.86
N ILE A 114 14.87 -5.06 -2.84
CA ILE A 114 14.91 -4.48 -1.50
C ILE A 114 16.32 -4.47 -0.94
N LYS A 115 17.09 -5.55 -1.10
CA LYS A 115 18.51 -5.56 -0.73
C LYS A 115 19.34 -4.53 -1.52
N GLY A 116 18.99 -4.26 -2.77
CA GLY A 116 19.59 -3.20 -3.56
C GLY A 116 19.30 -1.80 -2.98
N LEU A 117 18.04 -1.55 -2.61
CA LEU A 117 17.61 -0.30 -1.98
C LEU A 117 18.24 -0.10 -0.59
N GLU A 118 18.41 -1.16 0.20
CA GLU A 118 19.16 -1.13 1.46
C GLU A 118 20.63 -0.75 1.24
N ARG A 119 21.29 -1.37 0.27
CA ARG A 119 22.70 -1.11 -0.05
C ARG A 119 22.95 0.30 -0.59
N SER A 120 22.00 0.86 -1.33
CA SER A 120 22.06 2.23 -1.84
C SER A 120 21.74 3.28 -0.78
N GLY A 121 21.25 2.88 0.41
CA GLY A 121 20.80 3.80 1.45
C GLY A 121 19.38 4.37 1.21
N ALA A 122 18.71 3.99 0.13
CA ALA A 122 17.31 4.41 -0.11
C ALA A 122 16.35 3.88 0.96
N LEU A 123 16.64 2.70 1.52
CA LEU A 123 15.94 2.08 2.63
C LEU A 123 16.92 1.83 3.77
N VAL A 124 16.70 2.46 4.90
CA VAL A 124 17.49 2.25 6.11
C VAL A 124 16.64 1.50 7.14
N PRO A 125 17.01 0.28 7.56
CA PRO A 125 16.26 -0.47 8.54
C PRO A 125 16.10 0.33 9.85
N VAL A 126 14.88 0.42 10.36
CA VAL A 126 14.58 1.07 11.63
C VAL A 126 13.79 0.13 12.53
N ARG A 127 13.95 0.29 13.84
CA ARG A 127 13.15 -0.48 14.81
C ARG A 127 11.81 0.20 15.02
N VAL A 128 10.74 -0.55 14.77
CA VAL A 128 9.37 -0.18 15.15
C VAL A 128 8.86 -1.28 16.08
N GLU A 129 8.28 -0.89 17.22
CA GLU A 129 7.75 -1.83 18.20
C GLU A 129 6.65 -2.69 17.54
N GLY A 130 6.68 -4.00 17.79
CA GLY A 130 5.73 -4.94 17.20
C GLY A 130 5.97 -5.31 15.74
N VAL A 131 6.94 -4.69 15.06
CA VAL A 131 7.22 -4.96 13.65
C VAL A 131 8.61 -5.60 13.48
N PRO A 132 8.74 -6.68 12.71
CA PRO A 132 10.05 -7.24 12.38
C PRO A 132 10.96 -6.20 11.71
N ALA A 133 12.20 -6.10 12.15
CA ALA A 133 13.18 -5.13 11.62
C ALA A 133 13.45 -5.29 10.12
N THR A 134 13.13 -6.46 9.55
CA THR A 134 13.24 -6.74 8.10
C THR A 134 12.10 -6.15 7.28
N ARG A 135 11.17 -5.44 7.90
CA ARG A 135 9.97 -4.88 7.26
C ARG A 135 9.78 -3.39 7.50
N SER A 136 10.52 -2.79 8.43
CA SER A 136 10.39 -1.38 8.79
C SER A 136 11.64 -0.59 8.40
N TYR A 137 11.43 0.50 7.66
CA TYR A 137 12.51 1.29 7.10
C TYR A 137 12.22 2.78 7.23
N ALA A 138 13.31 3.56 7.39
CA ALA A 138 13.31 4.96 6.99
C ALA A 138 13.63 5.04 5.50
N VAL A 139 12.93 5.91 4.79
CA VAL A 139 13.08 6.12 3.35
C VAL A 139 13.86 7.40 3.12
N ASP A 140 14.96 7.33 2.37
CA ASP A 140 15.62 8.53 1.88
C ASP A 140 14.98 8.96 0.56
N PRO A 141 14.19 10.05 0.55
CA PRO A 141 13.48 10.49 -0.64
C PRO A 141 14.43 10.98 -1.74
N ALA A 142 15.62 11.51 -1.39
CA ALA A 142 16.58 12.00 -2.38
C ALA A 142 17.17 10.84 -3.18
N VAL A 143 17.55 9.76 -2.49
CA VAL A 143 18.05 8.54 -3.14
C VAL A 143 16.92 7.82 -3.89
N LEU A 144 15.74 7.72 -3.29
CA LEU A 144 14.59 7.04 -3.91
C LEU A 144 14.10 7.73 -5.18
N ASN A 145 14.12 9.07 -5.22
CA ASN A 145 13.70 9.85 -6.39
C ASN A 145 14.77 9.89 -7.51
N GLY A 146 16.03 9.61 -7.19
CA GLY A 146 17.09 9.44 -8.18
C GLY A 146 17.06 8.10 -8.91
N LEU A 147 16.21 7.15 -8.47
CA LEU A 147 16.03 5.88 -9.15
C LEU A 147 15.08 6.04 -10.35
N PRO A 148 15.28 5.25 -11.42
CA PRO A 148 14.46 5.37 -12.61
C PRO A 148 12.97 5.21 -12.27
N ALA A 149 12.22 6.24 -12.62
CA ALA A 149 10.77 6.17 -12.63
C ALA A 149 10.30 5.20 -13.72
N ALA A 150 9.13 4.61 -13.54
CA ALA A 150 8.52 3.71 -14.50
C ALA A 150 8.22 4.43 -15.82
#